data_e2f0db63a7d1fe37fd1da22583d06214
#
_entry.id   e2f0db63a7d1fe37fd1da22583d06214
#
_cell.length_a   1.000
_cell.length_b   1.000
_cell.length_c   1.000
_cell.angle_alpha   90.00
_cell.angle_beta   90.00
_cell.angle_gamma   90.00
#
_symmetry.space_group_name_H-M   'P 1'
#
loop_
_entity.id
_entity.type
_entity.pdbx_description
1 polymer ?
#
loop_
_entity_poly.entity_id
_entity_poly.type
_entity_poly.pdbx_seq_one_letter_code
_entity_poly.pdbx_strand_id
1 'polypeptide(L)'
;MKLGSSALSGLAVVLLGCAALQPVAAEEKAAVESAGPLLWQPSMNVFRRFAVEPEEMFKFYGDALGLEQLQTFDVGGGTNVARFRAGRSEVKFTRRVPDRTYVPGAVDEATGLRLLTFFYPDRDQVVERFVAAGYDAPVFEEVPGTDRLSALVYDPDGHAVEIVIAPNAPQELYDTIEVGLTVSDLDVSRAFYREFVGLEELPPQDDPRFDTQKYSFKHGTTIVTLRSFGADLPADTGTGGIQYVVTDVEAIDRLAKERGVTIDQPLSELRGFALRTIWLDDPDGITNYFAQTGASRRAAAAQ
;
A
#
# COMPACT_ATOMS: atom_id res chain seq x y z
N MET A 1 76.71 51.71 -51.45
CA MET A 1 75.61 52.54 -52.00
C MET A 1 74.38 51.68 -52.17
N LYS A 2 73.30 52.11 -51.51
CA LYS A 2 71.90 51.65 -51.64
C LYS A 2 71.59 50.24 -51.04
N LEU A 3 70.96 50.24 -49.90
CA LEU A 3 69.52 50.31 -49.57
C LEU A 3 68.74 49.14 -50.18
N GLY A 4 68.22 48.29 -49.35
CA GLY A 4 66.85 48.29 -49.15
C GLY A 4 66.25 47.01 -48.62
N SER A 5 65.42 47.19 -47.90
CA SER A 5 64.07 46.66 -47.61
C SER A 5 63.89 45.30 -46.96
N SER A 6 63.55 45.44 -45.76
CA SER A 6 62.98 44.34 -44.89
C SER A 6 61.56 43.99 -45.33
N ALA A 7 61.25 42.68 -45.36
CA ALA A 7 59.90 42.18 -45.41
C ALA A 7 59.59 41.45 -44.07
N LEU A 8 58.69 42.08 -43.30
CA LEU A 8 58.09 41.40 -42.08
C LEU A 8 57.04 40.38 -42.52
N SER A 9 57.25 39.18 -42.21
CA SER A 9 56.24 38.14 -42.29
C SER A 9 55.49 38.05 -40.94
N GLY A 10 54.24 38.42 -40.95
CA GLY A 10 53.33 38.30 -39.80
C GLY A 10 52.91 36.88 -39.57
N LEU A 11 53.18 36.38 -38.37
CA LEU A 11 52.70 35.07 -37.88
C LEU A 11 51.31 35.28 -37.25
N ALA A 12 50.26 34.80 -37.90
CA ALA A 12 48.93 34.80 -37.33
C ALA A 12 48.80 33.60 -36.37
N VAL A 13 48.68 33.92 -35.07
CA VAL A 13 48.35 32.92 -34.01
C VAL A 13 46.85 32.77 -33.99
N VAL A 14 46.39 31.59 -34.44
CA VAL A 14 44.98 31.17 -34.27
C VAL A 14 44.83 30.61 -32.86
N LEU A 15 44.19 31.34 -31.97
CA LEU A 15 43.74 30.89 -30.66
C LEU A 15 42.49 30.02 -30.86
N LEU A 16 42.65 28.67 -30.80
CA LEU A 16 41.53 27.78 -30.61
C LEU A 16 41.05 27.91 -29.17
N GLY A 17 39.92 28.53 -28.97
CA GLY A 17 39.18 28.54 -27.69
C GLY A 17 38.62 27.16 -27.40
N CYS A 18 39.25 26.44 -26.48
CA CYS A 18 38.60 25.28 -25.84
C CYS A 18 37.43 25.78 -24.98
N ALA A 19 36.22 25.68 -25.49
CA ALA A 19 35.01 25.81 -24.66
C ALA A 19 35.01 24.62 -23.69
N ALA A 20 35.32 24.85 -22.43
CA ALA A 20 35.13 23.88 -21.38
C ALA A 20 33.63 23.62 -21.24
N LEU A 21 33.19 22.41 -21.59
CA LEU A 21 31.89 21.92 -21.26
C LEU A 21 31.81 21.87 -19.71
N GLN A 22 31.07 22.83 -19.15
CA GLN A 22 30.72 22.74 -17.72
C GLN A 22 29.83 21.51 -17.55
N PRO A 23 30.11 20.61 -16.57
CA PRO A 23 29.19 19.53 -16.24
C PRO A 23 27.88 20.19 -15.80
N VAL A 24 26.78 19.84 -16.45
CA VAL A 24 25.45 20.11 -15.95
C VAL A 24 25.35 19.44 -14.59
N ALA A 25 25.35 20.24 -13.53
CA ALA A 25 25.11 19.74 -12.18
C ALA A 25 23.75 19.02 -12.22
N ALA A 26 23.74 17.73 -11.95
CA ALA A 26 22.49 17.02 -11.70
C ALA A 26 21.82 17.73 -10.54
N GLU A 27 20.62 18.22 -10.76
CA GLU A 27 19.80 18.87 -9.75
C GLU A 27 19.57 17.82 -8.64
N GLU A 28 20.23 18.00 -7.51
CA GLU A 28 20.12 17.11 -6.35
C GLU A 28 18.69 17.29 -5.83
N LYS A 29 17.81 16.33 -6.13
CA LYS A 29 16.44 16.35 -5.63
C LYS A 29 16.47 16.44 -4.11
N ALA A 30 15.73 17.40 -3.56
CA ALA A 30 15.63 17.60 -2.11
C ALA A 30 15.28 16.28 -1.40
N ALA A 31 15.96 16.01 -0.29
CA ALA A 31 15.64 14.86 0.56
C ALA A 31 14.21 15.01 1.10
N VAL A 32 13.45 13.93 1.09
CA VAL A 32 12.11 13.90 1.69
C VAL A 32 12.19 13.32 3.10
N GLU A 33 11.43 13.90 4.02
CA GLU A 33 11.43 13.45 5.42
C GLU A 33 10.55 12.19 5.62
N SER A 34 9.53 12.00 4.78
CA SER A 34 8.64 10.84 4.78
C SER A 34 8.13 10.55 3.36
N ALA A 35 7.50 9.40 3.16
CA ALA A 35 6.86 9.06 1.88
C ALA A 35 5.56 9.85 1.63
N GLY A 36 4.95 10.45 2.66
CA GLY A 36 3.66 11.14 2.57
C GLY A 36 3.54 12.15 1.41
N PRO A 37 4.48 13.10 1.23
CA PRO A 37 4.43 14.05 0.11
C PRO A 37 4.52 13.42 -1.28
N LEU A 38 4.97 12.17 -1.36
CA LEU A 38 5.10 11.43 -2.62
C LEU A 38 3.89 10.56 -2.93
N LEU A 39 2.95 10.38 -2.01
CA LEU A 39 1.73 9.60 -2.24
C LEU A 39 0.87 10.30 -3.29
N TRP A 40 0.58 9.61 -4.38
CA TRP A 40 -0.08 10.21 -5.55
C TRP A 40 -1.60 10.01 -5.57
N GLN A 41 -2.09 8.86 -5.10
CA GLN A 41 -3.52 8.56 -5.07
C GLN A 41 -4.12 8.90 -3.70
N PRO A 42 -5.41 9.30 -3.64
CA PRO A 42 -6.10 9.59 -2.38
C PRO A 42 -6.58 8.31 -1.67
N SER A 43 -5.92 7.19 -1.92
CA SER A 43 -6.19 5.89 -1.33
C SER A 43 -4.97 5.00 -1.47
N MET A 44 -4.87 4.02 -0.59
CA MET A 44 -3.91 2.93 -0.69
C MET A 44 -4.63 1.68 -1.18
N ASN A 45 -3.91 0.76 -1.83
CA ASN A 45 -4.44 -0.54 -2.18
C ASN A 45 -3.96 -1.58 -1.16
N VAL A 46 -4.67 -2.69 -1.09
CA VAL A 46 -4.32 -3.83 -0.25
C VAL A 46 -4.06 -5.02 -1.15
N PHE A 47 -3.07 -5.82 -0.84
CA PHE A 47 -2.94 -7.12 -1.48
C PHE A 47 -3.03 -8.23 -0.43
N ARG A 48 -3.63 -9.34 -0.83
CA ARG A 48 -3.75 -10.57 -0.04
C ARG A 48 -3.30 -11.77 -0.87
N ARG A 49 -2.72 -12.73 -0.17
CA ARG A 49 -2.35 -14.01 -0.75
C ARG A 49 -3.23 -15.09 -0.17
N PHE A 50 -3.57 -16.08 -0.98
CA PHE A 50 -4.49 -17.16 -0.61
C PHE A 50 -3.99 -18.52 -1.10
N ALA A 51 -4.47 -19.60 -0.47
CA ALA A 51 -4.14 -20.98 -0.82
C ALA A 51 -5.32 -21.76 -1.40
N VAL A 52 -6.55 -21.36 -1.08
CA VAL A 52 -7.78 -22.00 -1.57
C VAL A 52 -7.96 -21.83 -3.09
N GLU A 53 -9.00 -22.37 -3.69
CA GLU A 53 -9.26 -22.16 -5.11
C GLU A 53 -9.72 -20.72 -5.37
N PRO A 54 -9.26 -20.07 -6.47
CA PRO A 54 -9.57 -18.66 -6.75
C PRO A 54 -11.07 -18.37 -6.79
N GLU A 55 -11.86 -19.30 -7.27
CA GLU A 55 -13.31 -19.18 -7.40
C GLU A 55 -13.99 -19.00 -6.05
N GLU A 56 -13.46 -19.62 -4.98
CA GLU A 56 -13.98 -19.45 -3.62
C GLU A 56 -13.75 -18.02 -3.13
N MET A 57 -12.55 -17.48 -3.35
CA MET A 57 -12.22 -16.08 -3.02
C MET A 57 -13.07 -15.10 -3.84
N PHE A 58 -13.26 -15.37 -5.13
CA PHE A 58 -14.06 -14.50 -6.00
C PHE A 58 -15.53 -14.49 -5.60
N LYS A 59 -16.07 -15.63 -5.23
CA LYS A 59 -17.43 -15.77 -4.72
C LYS A 59 -17.61 -15.00 -3.40
N PHE A 60 -16.65 -15.10 -2.47
CA PHE A 60 -16.73 -14.39 -1.18
C PHE A 60 -16.63 -12.87 -1.37
N TYR A 61 -15.57 -12.39 -2.04
CA TYR A 61 -15.35 -10.95 -2.18
C TYR A 61 -16.27 -10.30 -3.23
N GLY A 62 -16.59 -11.01 -4.32
CA GLY A 62 -17.49 -10.52 -5.38
C GLY A 62 -18.96 -10.67 -5.01
N ASP A 63 -19.42 -11.90 -4.79
CA ASP A 63 -20.85 -12.18 -4.64
C ASP A 63 -21.35 -11.86 -3.22
N ALA A 64 -20.66 -12.34 -2.16
CA ALA A 64 -21.13 -12.16 -0.79
C ALA A 64 -20.85 -10.75 -0.26
N LEU A 65 -19.62 -10.23 -0.36
CA LEU A 65 -19.32 -8.85 0.03
C LEU A 65 -19.85 -7.82 -0.98
N GLY A 66 -20.06 -8.20 -2.25
CA GLY A 66 -20.57 -7.32 -3.30
C GLY A 66 -19.54 -6.35 -3.86
N LEU A 67 -18.25 -6.69 -3.80
CA LEU A 67 -17.20 -5.87 -4.40
C LEU A 67 -17.15 -6.08 -5.92
N GLU A 68 -17.01 -4.98 -6.68
CA GLU A 68 -16.87 -5.05 -8.13
C GLU A 68 -15.56 -5.75 -8.51
N GLN A 69 -15.66 -6.88 -9.23
CA GLN A 69 -14.49 -7.54 -9.79
C GLN A 69 -13.95 -6.75 -10.98
N LEU A 70 -12.67 -6.40 -10.91
CA LEU A 70 -11.94 -5.71 -11.97
C LEU A 70 -11.21 -6.71 -12.87
N GLN A 71 -10.75 -6.24 -14.02
CA GLN A 71 -9.97 -7.06 -14.94
C GLN A 71 -8.74 -7.65 -14.24
N THR A 72 -8.63 -8.98 -14.25
CA THR A 72 -7.43 -9.71 -13.83
C THR A 72 -6.29 -9.48 -14.83
N PHE A 73 -5.07 -9.40 -14.34
CA PHE A 73 -3.90 -9.31 -15.23
C PHE A 73 -2.80 -10.28 -14.79
N ASP A 74 -2.04 -10.76 -15.78
CA ASP A 74 -0.86 -11.60 -15.58
C ASP A 74 0.37 -10.69 -15.46
N VAL A 75 1.08 -10.79 -14.32
CA VAL A 75 2.34 -10.06 -14.08
C VAL A 75 3.57 -10.80 -14.54
N GLY A 76 3.40 -11.93 -15.21
CA GLY A 76 4.46 -12.82 -15.67
C GLY A 76 4.73 -13.99 -14.72
N GLY A 77 5.45 -15.00 -15.23
CA GLY A 77 5.76 -16.19 -14.45
C GLY A 77 4.55 -17.04 -14.04
N GLY A 78 3.40 -16.86 -14.69
CA GLY A 78 2.14 -17.53 -14.34
C GLY A 78 1.41 -16.93 -13.14
N THR A 79 1.83 -15.75 -12.70
CA THR A 79 1.18 -15.05 -11.57
C THR A 79 0.04 -14.17 -12.07
N ASN A 80 -1.19 -14.59 -11.78
CA ASN A 80 -2.40 -13.81 -12.02
C ASN A 80 -2.76 -12.98 -10.79
N VAL A 81 -3.05 -11.69 -11.01
CA VAL A 81 -3.54 -10.77 -9.99
C VAL A 81 -5.02 -10.51 -10.23
N ALA A 82 -5.86 -11.10 -9.40
CA ALA A 82 -7.28 -10.76 -9.35
C ALA A 82 -7.46 -9.48 -8.53
N ARG A 83 -8.42 -8.64 -8.92
CA ARG A 83 -8.65 -7.36 -8.28
C ARG A 83 -10.12 -7.13 -8.03
N PHE A 84 -10.41 -6.54 -6.87
CA PHE A 84 -11.76 -6.11 -6.49
C PHE A 84 -11.71 -4.65 -6.05
N ARG A 85 -12.69 -3.87 -6.48
CA ARG A 85 -12.84 -2.49 -6.05
C ARG A 85 -13.45 -2.43 -4.66
N ALA A 86 -12.77 -1.76 -3.75
CA ALA A 86 -13.25 -1.43 -2.41
C ALA A 86 -13.26 0.09 -2.26
N GLY A 87 -14.39 0.71 -2.57
CA GLY A 87 -14.50 2.16 -2.66
C GLY A 87 -13.51 2.76 -3.67
N ARG A 88 -12.55 3.55 -3.21
CA ARG A 88 -11.47 4.11 -4.05
C ARG A 88 -10.20 3.27 -4.06
N SER A 89 -10.15 2.23 -3.23
CA SER A 89 -9.05 1.29 -3.13
C SER A 89 -9.30 0.05 -3.98
N GLU A 90 -8.26 -0.76 -4.14
CA GLU A 90 -8.37 -2.11 -4.68
C GLU A 90 -7.86 -3.12 -3.66
N VAL A 91 -8.58 -4.22 -3.50
CA VAL A 91 -8.05 -5.44 -2.87
C VAL A 91 -7.57 -6.35 -3.98
N LYS A 92 -6.29 -6.71 -3.94
CA LYS A 92 -5.60 -7.53 -4.95
C LYS A 92 -5.30 -8.90 -4.38
N PHE A 93 -5.54 -9.94 -5.16
CA PHE A 93 -5.35 -11.30 -4.73
C PHE A 93 -4.35 -12.02 -5.63
N THR A 94 -3.40 -12.73 -4.97
CA THR A 94 -2.45 -13.63 -5.64
C THR A 94 -2.32 -14.92 -4.85
N ARG A 95 -1.80 -15.97 -5.47
CA ARG A 95 -1.46 -17.21 -4.77
C ARG A 95 -0.35 -16.96 -3.74
N ARG A 96 -0.34 -17.76 -2.67
CA ARG A 96 0.75 -17.80 -1.68
C ARG A 96 2.08 -18.12 -2.33
N VAL A 97 3.14 -17.56 -1.78
CA VAL A 97 4.52 -17.84 -2.20
C VAL A 97 5.26 -18.67 -1.14
N PRO A 98 6.10 -19.64 -1.52
CA PRO A 98 6.66 -20.63 -0.57
C PRO A 98 7.50 -20.03 0.56
N ASP A 99 8.18 -18.91 0.30
CA ASP A 99 9.20 -18.36 1.21
C ASP A 99 8.66 -17.40 2.27
N ARG A 100 7.31 -17.36 2.44
CA ARG A 100 6.64 -16.50 3.43
C ARG A 100 5.88 -17.34 4.45
N THR A 101 5.78 -16.84 5.67
CA THR A 101 5.02 -17.46 6.76
C THR A 101 3.55 -17.02 6.67
N TYR A 102 2.65 -17.99 6.72
CA TYR A 102 1.19 -17.78 6.71
C TYR A 102 0.59 -18.37 7.96
N VAL A 103 -0.10 -17.54 8.72
CA VAL A 103 -0.81 -17.94 9.95
C VAL A 103 -2.26 -17.49 9.81
N PRO A 104 -3.15 -18.24 9.11
CA PRO A 104 -4.57 -17.90 9.04
C PRO A 104 -5.19 -17.97 10.43
N GLY A 105 -6.31 -17.27 10.66
CA GLY A 105 -7.03 -17.29 11.93
C GLY A 105 -7.43 -15.92 12.44
N ALA A 106 -7.72 -15.81 13.73
CA ALA A 106 -8.24 -14.63 14.38
C ALA A 106 -7.23 -13.47 14.45
N VAL A 107 -7.74 -12.28 14.76
CA VAL A 107 -6.96 -11.04 14.76
C VAL A 107 -5.81 -11.07 15.77
N ASP A 108 -5.98 -11.80 16.87
CA ASP A 108 -5.08 -11.92 18.01
C ASP A 108 -4.17 -13.16 18.00
N GLU A 109 -4.18 -13.96 16.91
CA GLU A 109 -3.41 -15.21 16.84
C GLU A 109 -2.02 -15.05 16.21
N ALA A 110 -1.76 -13.96 15.47
CA ALA A 110 -0.47 -13.69 14.84
C ALA A 110 -0.29 -12.20 14.61
N THR A 111 0.97 -11.73 14.44
CA THR A 111 1.20 -10.41 13.83
C THR A 111 0.92 -10.49 12.32
N GLY A 112 0.82 -9.34 11.64
CA GLY A 112 0.56 -9.32 10.21
C GLY A 112 -0.73 -8.59 9.82
N LEU A 113 -1.11 -8.71 8.54
CA LEU A 113 -2.39 -8.21 8.04
C LEU A 113 -3.49 -9.20 8.46
N ARG A 114 -4.30 -8.81 9.46
CA ARG A 114 -5.25 -9.75 10.11
C ARG A 114 -6.70 -9.45 9.83
N LEU A 115 -7.06 -8.20 9.48
CA LEU A 115 -8.45 -7.77 9.35
C LEU A 115 -8.62 -6.85 8.15
N LEU A 116 -9.69 -7.04 7.38
CA LEU A 116 -10.20 -6.07 6.44
C LEU A 116 -11.60 -5.65 6.87
N THR A 117 -11.84 -4.33 6.99
CA THR A 117 -13.16 -3.81 7.36
C THR A 117 -13.78 -3.07 6.19
N PHE A 118 -15.03 -3.42 5.88
CA PHE A 118 -15.83 -2.81 4.82
C PHE A 118 -17.10 -2.20 5.41
N PHE A 119 -17.55 -1.07 4.84
CA PHE A 119 -18.69 -0.30 5.32
C PHE A 119 -19.85 -0.36 4.34
N TYR A 120 -21.05 -0.59 4.85
CA TYR A 120 -22.27 -0.70 4.05
C TYR A 120 -23.42 0.13 4.66
N PRO A 121 -24.34 0.66 3.82
CA PRO A 121 -25.49 1.40 4.32
C PRO A 121 -26.61 0.49 4.84
N ASP A 122 -26.73 -0.74 4.32
CA ASP A 122 -27.92 -1.58 4.45
C ASP A 122 -27.55 -3.01 4.84
N ARG A 123 -28.01 -3.40 6.02
CA ARG A 123 -27.81 -4.73 6.60
C ARG A 123 -28.49 -5.83 5.76
N ASP A 124 -29.74 -5.59 5.36
CA ASP A 124 -30.55 -6.64 4.74
C ASP A 124 -30.00 -6.99 3.36
N GLN A 125 -29.48 -6.02 2.63
CA GLN A 125 -28.78 -6.26 1.36
C GLN A 125 -27.49 -7.09 1.56
N VAL A 126 -26.75 -6.87 2.63
CA VAL A 126 -25.55 -7.69 2.95
C VAL A 126 -25.97 -9.12 3.26
N VAL A 127 -26.98 -9.30 4.12
CA VAL A 127 -27.51 -10.63 4.47
C VAL A 127 -28.00 -11.38 3.23
N GLU A 128 -28.76 -10.70 2.37
CA GLU A 128 -29.29 -11.29 1.12
C GLU A 128 -28.16 -11.78 0.21
N ARG A 129 -27.08 -10.99 0.03
CA ARG A 129 -25.93 -11.39 -0.79
C ARG A 129 -25.22 -12.61 -0.20
N PHE A 130 -24.97 -12.64 1.11
CA PHE A 130 -24.31 -13.77 1.75
C PHE A 130 -25.10 -15.06 1.56
N VAL A 131 -26.42 -15.03 1.82
CA VAL A 131 -27.30 -16.20 1.64
C VAL A 131 -27.37 -16.62 0.17
N ALA A 132 -27.51 -15.68 -0.76
CA ALA A 132 -27.53 -15.97 -2.20
C ALA A 132 -26.20 -16.58 -2.70
N ALA A 133 -25.08 -16.16 -2.13
CA ALA A 133 -23.78 -16.74 -2.37
C ALA A 133 -23.56 -18.08 -1.64
N GLY A 134 -24.54 -18.58 -0.85
CA GLY A 134 -24.46 -19.86 -0.14
C GLY A 134 -23.59 -19.84 1.11
N TYR A 135 -23.37 -18.69 1.71
CA TYR A 135 -22.78 -18.51 3.03
C TYR A 135 -23.87 -18.33 4.09
N ASP A 136 -23.53 -18.58 5.34
CA ASP A 136 -24.41 -18.24 6.45
C ASP A 136 -24.58 -16.71 6.54
N ALA A 137 -25.76 -16.27 6.98
CA ALA A 137 -26.03 -14.86 7.22
C ALA A 137 -25.07 -14.30 8.29
N PRO A 138 -24.40 -13.15 8.06
CA PRO A 138 -23.56 -12.53 9.08
C PRO A 138 -24.36 -12.20 10.34
N VAL A 139 -23.80 -12.50 11.51
CA VAL A 139 -24.39 -12.17 12.80
C VAL A 139 -23.92 -10.78 13.21
N PHE A 140 -24.82 -9.81 13.18
CA PHE A 140 -24.54 -8.44 13.51
C PHE A 140 -24.77 -8.15 15.00
N GLU A 141 -23.82 -7.42 15.60
CA GLU A 141 -23.87 -6.90 16.96
C GLU A 141 -23.85 -5.37 16.94
N GLU A 142 -24.43 -4.74 17.94
CA GLU A 142 -24.39 -3.28 18.09
C GLU A 142 -22.96 -2.83 18.44
N VAL A 143 -22.50 -1.75 17.77
CA VAL A 143 -21.24 -1.11 18.12
C VAL A 143 -21.51 -0.10 19.23
N PRO A 144 -20.98 -0.30 20.46
CA PRO A 144 -21.32 0.53 21.63
C PRO A 144 -21.13 2.04 21.36
N GLY A 145 -22.13 2.83 21.76
CA GLY A 145 -22.09 4.29 21.64
C GLY A 145 -22.30 4.85 20.23
N THR A 146 -22.69 4.00 19.28
CA THR A 146 -22.97 4.40 17.89
C THR A 146 -24.33 3.84 17.41
N ASP A 147 -24.77 4.26 16.22
CA ASP A 147 -25.92 3.68 15.49
C ASP A 147 -25.49 2.58 14.51
N ARG A 148 -24.28 2.04 14.67
CA ARG A 148 -23.69 1.06 13.76
C ARG A 148 -23.90 -0.37 14.27
N LEU A 149 -23.92 -1.29 13.30
CA LEU A 149 -23.82 -2.73 13.57
C LEU A 149 -22.51 -3.25 12.97
N SER A 150 -21.93 -4.27 13.58
CA SER A 150 -20.72 -4.91 13.07
C SER A 150 -20.87 -6.43 13.13
N ALA A 151 -20.40 -7.13 12.08
CA ALA A 151 -20.28 -8.57 12.03
C ALA A 151 -18.85 -8.96 11.66
N LEU A 152 -18.30 -9.94 12.36
CA LEU A 152 -17.02 -10.58 12.03
C LEU A 152 -17.30 -11.88 11.29
N VAL A 153 -16.76 -12.00 10.09
CA VAL A 153 -16.82 -13.21 9.27
C VAL A 153 -15.41 -13.61 8.84
N TYR A 154 -15.27 -14.82 8.31
CA TYR A 154 -13.98 -15.30 7.81
C TYR A 154 -14.09 -15.58 6.31
N ASP A 155 -13.08 -15.16 5.56
CA ASP A 155 -13.00 -15.52 4.14
C ASP A 155 -12.65 -17.02 3.97
N PRO A 156 -12.75 -17.58 2.75
CA PRO A 156 -12.48 -19.00 2.53
C PRO A 156 -11.06 -19.45 2.90
N ASP A 157 -10.11 -18.54 2.97
CA ASP A 157 -8.71 -18.83 3.36
C ASP A 157 -8.49 -18.66 4.88
N GLY A 158 -9.57 -18.38 5.65
CA GLY A 158 -9.59 -18.29 7.11
C GLY A 158 -9.14 -16.95 7.68
N HIS A 159 -9.20 -15.86 6.92
CA HIS A 159 -8.84 -14.53 7.40
C HIS A 159 -10.07 -13.71 7.79
N ALA A 160 -9.94 -12.94 8.86
CA ALA A 160 -11.03 -12.14 9.39
C ALA A 160 -11.40 -10.98 8.46
N VAL A 161 -12.70 -10.80 8.28
CA VAL A 161 -13.32 -9.68 7.58
C VAL A 161 -14.42 -9.10 8.47
N GLU A 162 -14.36 -7.81 8.73
CA GLU A 162 -15.38 -7.09 9.47
C GLU A 162 -16.31 -6.36 8.50
N ILE A 163 -17.60 -6.50 8.72
CA ILE A 163 -18.65 -5.84 7.96
C ILE A 163 -19.33 -4.84 8.90
N VAL A 164 -19.20 -3.56 8.62
CA VAL A 164 -19.82 -2.50 9.42
C VAL A 164 -21.02 -1.92 8.66
N ILE A 165 -22.19 -1.99 9.28
CA ILE A 165 -23.38 -1.29 8.81
C ILE A 165 -23.43 0.08 9.47
N ALA A 166 -23.46 1.12 8.65
CA ALA A 166 -23.51 2.51 9.09
C ALA A 166 -24.62 3.23 8.31
N PRO A 167 -25.89 3.14 8.74
CA PRO A 167 -27.01 3.76 8.05
C PRO A 167 -26.82 5.29 7.94
N ASN A 168 -27.17 5.88 6.80
CA ASN A 168 -27.10 7.33 6.57
C ASN A 168 -25.71 7.98 6.72
N ALA A 169 -24.64 7.20 6.69
CA ALA A 169 -23.29 7.74 6.70
C ALA A 169 -22.95 8.45 5.36
N PRO A 170 -21.98 9.39 5.37
CA PRO A 170 -21.49 9.98 4.12
C PRO A 170 -20.92 8.92 3.17
N GLN A 171 -21.04 9.15 1.86
CA GLN A 171 -20.49 8.25 0.83
C GLN A 171 -19.01 7.94 1.02
N GLU A 172 -18.23 8.91 1.55
CA GLU A 172 -16.82 8.72 1.85
C GLU A 172 -16.57 7.53 2.79
N LEU A 173 -17.48 7.26 3.75
CA LEU A 173 -17.35 6.10 4.62
C LEU A 173 -17.51 4.79 3.84
N TYR A 174 -18.46 4.71 2.91
CA TYR A 174 -18.67 3.51 2.09
C TYR A 174 -17.55 3.31 1.05
N ASP A 175 -16.84 4.39 0.71
CA ASP A 175 -15.63 4.36 -0.12
C ASP A 175 -14.37 4.01 0.69
N THR A 176 -14.49 3.88 2.02
CA THR A 176 -13.36 3.60 2.93
C THR A 176 -13.15 2.10 3.08
N ILE A 177 -11.89 1.70 3.16
CA ILE A 177 -11.46 0.39 3.65
C ILE A 177 -10.54 0.59 4.86
N GLU A 178 -10.75 -0.18 5.93
CA GLU A 178 -9.77 -0.29 7.01
C GLU A 178 -8.94 -1.58 6.84
N VAL A 179 -7.63 -1.44 7.03
CA VAL A 179 -6.66 -2.53 6.97
C VAL A 179 -6.10 -2.72 8.37
N GLY A 180 -6.57 -3.77 9.05
CA GLY A 180 -6.16 -4.08 10.41
C GLY A 180 -4.89 -4.91 10.45
N LEU A 181 -3.88 -4.36 11.10
CA LEU A 181 -2.61 -5.00 11.37
C LEU A 181 -2.51 -5.33 12.85
N THR A 182 -2.08 -6.54 13.16
CA THR A 182 -1.63 -6.91 14.50
C THR A 182 -0.12 -6.78 14.53
N VAL A 183 0.40 -6.04 15.51
CA VAL A 183 1.82 -5.70 15.62
C VAL A 183 2.39 -6.15 16.97
N SER A 184 3.68 -6.49 16.98
CA SER A 184 4.39 -6.93 18.20
C SER A 184 4.78 -5.75 19.10
N ASP A 185 5.23 -4.64 18.50
CA ASP A 185 5.60 -3.40 19.18
C ASP A 185 4.82 -2.24 18.58
N LEU A 186 3.86 -1.75 19.36
CA LEU A 186 2.94 -0.70 18.92
C LEU A 186 3.66 0.64 18.67
N ASP A 187 4.61 1.03 19.53
CA ASP A 187 5.27 2.32 19.41
C ASP A 187 6.21 2.36 18.20
N VAL A 188 6.92 1.26 17.95
CA VAL A 188 7.80 1.13 16.78
C VAL A 188 6.98 1.12 15.48
N SER A 189 5.87 0.37 15.45
CA SER A 189 4.99 0.32 14.27
C SER A 189 4.27 1.65 14.04
N ARG A 190 3.82 2.35 15.09
CA ARG A 190 3.25 3.71 14.98
C ARG A 190 4.25 4.69 14.39
N ALA A 191 5.50 4.66 14.85
CA ALA A 191 6.56 5.50 14.28
C ALA A 191 6.79 5.21 12.80
N PHE A 192 6.77 3.94 12.39
CA PHE A 192 6.91 3.57 10.98
C PHE A 192 5.79 4.17 10.11
N TYR A 193 4.52 3.99 10.47
CA TYR A 193 3.41 4.48 9.66
C TYR A 193 3.28 6.01 9.68
N ARG A 194 3.59 6.67 10.81
CA ARG A 194 3.56 8.13 10.93
C ARG A 194 4.77 8.81 10.31
N GLU A 195 5.99 8.34 10.61
CA GLU A 195 7.22 9.09 10.32
C GLU A 195 7.90 8.64 9.02
N PHE A 196 7.87 7.33 8.70
CA PHE A 196 8.42 6.84 7.45
C PHE A 196 7.39 6.90 6.32
N VAL A 197 6.22 6.28 6.50
CA VAL A 197 5.17 6.31 5.46
C VAL A 197 4.53 7.69 5.35
N GLY A 198 4.41 8.42 6.45
CA GLY A 198 3.87 9.79 6.48
C GLY A 198 2.34 9.84 6.44
N LEU A 199 1.68 8.83 7.03
CA LEU A 199 0.22 8.82 7.17
C LEU A 199 -0.24 9.71 8.33
N GLU A 200 -1.45 10.24 8.23
CA GLU A 200 -2.09 11.01 9.30
C GLU A 200 -2.52 10.08 10.43
N GLU A 201 -1.91 10.23 11.61
CA GLU A 201 -2.33 9.48 12.80
C GLU A 201 -3.60 10.10 13.39
N LEU A 202 -4.64 9.28 13.54
CA LEU A 202 -5.91 9.67 14.16
C LEU A 202 -5.86 9.44 15.67
N PRO A 203 -6.72 10.11 16.46
CA PRO A 203 -6.83 9.83 17.88
C PRO A 203 -7.09 8.34 18.15
N PRO A 204 -6.43 7.73 19.14
CA PRO A 204 -6.65 6.34 19.50
C PRO A 204 -8.11 6.11 19.93
N GLN A 205 -8.64 4.94 19.66
CA GLN A 205 -10.00 4.56 19.98
C GLN A 205 -10.02 3.21 20.70
N ASP A 206 -10.94 3.07 21.66
CA ASP A 206 -11.22 1.77 22.24
C ASP A 206 -11.83 0.84 21.18
N ASP A 207 -11.43 -0.41 21.22
CA ASP A 207 -11.95 -1.45 20.35
C ASP A 207 -12.53 -2.60 21.21
N PRO A 208 -13.77 -2.44 21.68
CA PRO A 208 -14.36 -3.38 22.63
C PRO A 208 -14.59 -4.79 22.04
N ARG A 209 -14.63 -4.94 20.71
CA ARG A 209 -14.74 -6.25 20.06
C ARG A 209 -13.51 -7.11 20.35
N PHE A 210 -12.33 -6.49 20.40
CA PHE A 210 -11.05 -7.19 20.59
C PHE A 210 -10.42 -6.88 21.95
N ASP A 211 -11.16 -6.22 22.88
CA ASP A 211 -10.70 -5.85 24.22
C ASP A 211 -9.32 -5.13 24.21
N THR A 212 -9.13 -4.21 23.27
CA THR A 212 -7.89 -3.47 23.06
C THR A 212 -8.13 -2.04 22.60
N GLN A 213 -7.07 -1.28 22.39
CA GLN A 213 -7.12 -0.01 21.67
C GLN A 213 -6.67 -0.18 20.23
N LYS A 214 -7.26 0.59 19.34
CA LYS A 214 -6.83 0.72 17.94
C LYS A 214 -6.21 2.07 17.68
N TYR A 215 -5.10 2.05 16.93
CA TYR A 215 -4.37 3.24 16.48
C TYR A 215 -4.44 3.31 14.97
N SER A 216 -5.10 4.32 14.45
CA SER A 216 -5.46 4.42 13.05
C SER A 216 -4.65 5.48 12.32
N PHE A 217 -4.24 5.18 11.09
CA PHE A 217 -3.43 6.03 10.21
C PHE A 217 -4.16 6.18 8.89
N LYS A 218 -4.50 7.40 8.52
CA LYS A 218 -5.34 7.70 7.36
C LYS A 218 -4.53 8.23 6.18
N HIS A 219 -4.88 7.77 4.98
CA HIS A 219 -4.55 8.43 3.72
C HIS A 219 -5.77 8.36 2.80
N GLY A 220 -6.43 9.50 2.61
CA GLY A 220 -7.68 9.56 1.84
C GLY A 220 -8.77 8.64 2.39
N THR A 221 -9.20 7.67 1.60
CA THR A 221 -10.24 6.70 1.97
C THR A 221 -9.68 5.34 2.41
N THR A 222 -8.40 5.26 2.73
CA THR A 222 -7.80 4.04 3.32
C THR A 222 -7.28 4.33 4.71
N ILE A 223 -7.60 3.46 5.65
CA ILE A 223 -7.16 3.55 7.03
C ILE A 223 -6.36 2.29 7.36
N VAL A 224 -5.14 2.46 7.85
CA VAL A 224 -4.34 1.39 8.46
C VAL A 224 -4.56 1.44 9.95
N THR A 225 -4.99 0.35 10.56
CA THR A 225 -5.29 0.28 11.99
C THR A 225 -4.37 -0.72 12.66
N LEU A 226 -3.63 -0.28 13.67
CA LEU A 226 -2.74 -1.12 14.45
C LEU A 226 -3.41 -1.56 15.75
N ARG A 227 -3.21 -2.84 16.09
CA ARG A 227 -3.56 -3.44 17.38
C ARG A 227 -2.37 -4.25 17.89
N SER A 228 -2.23 -4.37 19.21
CA SER A 228 -1.25 -5.27 19.82
C SER A 228 -1.93 -6.14 20.86
N PHE A 229 -1.64 -7.43 20.82
CA PHE A 229 -2.13 -8.45 21.76
C PHE A 229 -0.97 -9.13 22.49
N GLY A 230 0.23 -8.56 22.42
CA GLY A 230 1.45 -9.04 23.03
C GLY A 230 2.58 -9.21 22.03
N ALA A 231 3.80 -9.31 22.55
CA ALA A 231 5.02 -9.36 21.74
C ALA A 231 5.36 -10.77 21.22
N ASP A 232 4.75 -11.83 21.82
CA ASP A 232 5.15 -13.23 21.57
C ASP A 232 4.29 -13.94 20.51
N LEU A 233 3.51 -13.19 19.72
CA LEU A 233 2.70 -13.77 18.67
C LEU A 233 3.58 -14.26 17.50
N PRO A 234 3.20 -15.38 16.85
CA PRO A 234 3.87 -15.82 15.63
C PRO A 234 3.75 -14.76 14.54
N ALA A 235 4.81 -14.56 13.75
CA ALA A 235 4.80 -13.60 12.66
C ALA A 235 4.10 -14.17 11.42
N ASP A 236 3.13 -13.45 10.88
CA ASP A 236 2.53 -13.68 9.56
C ASP A 236 3.03 -12.62 8.57
N THR A 237 4.10 -12.93 7.85
CA THR A 237 4.69 -12.05 6.84
C THR A 237 4.15 -12.28 5.44
N GLY A 238 3.30 -13.28 5.27
CA GLY A 238 2.87 -13.81 3.98
C GLY A 238 1.47 -13.40 3.53
N THR A 239 0.54 -13.25 4.44
CA THR A 239 -0.89 -13.08 4.12
C THR A 239 -1.19 -11.87 3.27
N GLY A 240 -0.49 -10.74 3.48
CA GLY A 240 -0.78 -9.56 2.71
C GLY A 240 0.11 -8.38 3.04
N GLY A 241 -0.29 -7.22 2.52
CA GLY A 241 0.40 -5.97 2.75
C GLY A 241 -0.32 -4.81 2.09
N ILE A 242 0.31 -3.64 2.16
CA ILE A 242 -0.25 -2.38 1.68
C ILE A 242 0.52 -1.92 0.45
N GLN A 243 -0.20 -1.42 -0.54
CA GLN A 243 0.38 -0.84 -1.74
C GLN A 243 0.11 0.66 -1.79
N TYR A 244 1.17 1.42 -1.92
CA TYR A 244 1.17 2.86 -2.13
C TYR A 244 1.52 3.19 -3.58
N VAL A 245 0.78 4.10 -4.20
CA VAL A 245 1.17 4.65 -5.51
C VAL A 245 1.87 5.98 -5.27
N VAL A 246 3.11 6.10 -5.76
CA VAL A 246 3.98 7.25 -5.50
C VAL A 246 4.41 7.95 -6.78
N THR A 247 4.79 9.22 -6.65
CA THR A 247 5.32 10.05 -7.74
C THR A 247 6.80 9.80 -7.99
N ASP A 248 7.58 9.38 -6.96
CA ASP A 248 9.02 9.14 -7.05
C ASP A 248 9.44 7.94 -6.19
N VAL A 249 9.56 6.76 -6.80
CA VAL A 249 9.96 5.54 -6.10
C VAL A 249 11.47 5.51 -5.77
N GLU A 250 12.29 6.28 -6.49
CA GLU A 250 13.73 6.41 -6.19
C GLU A 250 13.96 7.22 -4.90
N ALA A 251 13.09 8.21 -4.64
CA ALA A 251 13.11 8.94 -3.38
C ALA A 251 12.73 8.01 -2.20
N ILE A 252 11.78 7.09 -2.40
CA ILE A 252 11.45 6.06 -1.39
C ILE A 252 12.64 5.14 -1.13
N ASP A 253 13.36 4.69 -2.16
CA ASP A 253 14.55 3.85 -2.00
C ASP A 253 15.65 4.55 -1.19
N ARG A 254 15.91 5.84 -1.48
CA ARG A 254 16.86 6.64 -0.70
C ARG A 254 16.43 6.78 0.76
N LEU A 255 15.17 7.17 0.98
CA LEU A 255 14.60 7.34 2.32
C LEU A 255 14.66 6.03 3.14
N ALA A 256 14.33 4.88 2.52
CA ALA A 256 14.41 3.58 3.18
C ALA A 256 15.84 3.25 3.65
N LYS A 257 16.83 3.51 2.78
CA LYS A 257 18.26 3.31 3.12
C LYS A 257 18.72 4.25 4.23
N GLU A 258 18.34 5.52 4.18
CA GLU A 258 18.69 6.53 5.20
C GLU A 258 18.09 6.21 6.58
N ARG A 259 16.85 5.67 6.60
CA ARG A 259 16.12 5.32 7.82
C ARG A 259 16.39 3.90 8.30
N GLY A 260 17.15 3.10 7.55
CA GLY A 260 17.43 1.68 7.87
C GLY A 260 16.22 0.78 7.79
N VAL A 261 15.22 1.13 6.95
CA VAL A 261 14.03 0.28 6.72
C VAL A 261 14.43 -0.95 5.92
N THR A 262 13.92 -2.10 6.31
CA THR A 262 14.21 -3.38 5.65
C THR A 262 13.68 -3.37 4.21
N ILE A 263 14.56 -3.65 3.25
CA ILE A 263 14.21 -3.78 1.84
C ILE A 263 14.05 -5.26 1.52
N ASP A 264 12.82 -5.72 1.35
CA ASP A 264 12.49 -7.09 0.96
C ASP A 264 12.82 -7.33 -0.53
N GLN A 265 12.36 -6.41 -1.41
CA GLN A 265 12.72 -6.46 -2.82
C GLN A 265 13.24 -5.08 -3.26
N PRO A 266 14.46 -5.03 -3.81
CA PRO A 266 15.06 -3.78 -4.22
C PRO A 266 14.31 -3.14 -5.37
N LEU A 267 14.57 -1.84 -5.58
CA LEU A 267 14.00 -1.07 -6.67
C LEU A 267 14.17 -1.83 -8.01
N SER A 268 13.05 -2.08 -8.67
CA SER A 268 12.98 -2.84 -9.90
C SER A 268 11.93 -2.28 -10.85
N GLU A 269 12.00 -2.64 -12.12
CA GLU A 269 11.00 -2.33 -13.12
C GLU A 269 10.28 -3.60 -13.58
N LEU A 270 8.96 -3.60 -13.50
CA LEU A 270 8.15 -4.69 -14.01
C LEU A 270 7.99 -4.54 -15.53
N ARG A 271 8.66 -5.42 -16.28
CA ARG A 271 8.67 -5.37 -17.73
C ARG A 271 7.25 -5.47 -18.31
N GLY A 272 6.93 -4.59 -19.25
CA GLY A 272 5.62 -4.56 -19.92
C GLY A 272 4.56 -3.71 -19.21
N PHE A 273 4.80 -3.20 -18.01
CA PHE A 273 3.79 -2.49 -17.22
C PHE A 273 4.10 -1.01 -16.97
N ALA A 274 5.19 -0.44 -17.46
CA ALA A 274 5.62 0.91 -17.12
C ALA A 274 5.53 1.18 -15.59
N LEU A 275 5.91 0.19 -14.80
CA LEU A 275 5.75 0.13 -13.36
C LEU A 275 7.11 -0.09 -12.70
N ARG A 276 7.51 0.81 -11.82
CA ARG A 276 8.72 0.69 -11.00
C ARG A 276 8.31 0.52 -9.56
N THR A 277 8.98 -0.37 -8.83
CA THR A 277 8.54 -0.80 -7.51
C THR A 277 9.70 -1.03 -6.57
N ILE A 278 9.45 -0.81 -5.27
CA ILE A 278 10.28 -1.26 -4.16
C ILE A 278 9.38 -1.87 -3.09
N TRP A 279 9.82 -2.95 -2.49
CA TRP A 279 9.08 -3.64 -1.43
C TRP A 279 9.85 -3.52 -0.14
N LEU A 280 9.21 -2.94 0.86
CA LEU A 280 9.77 -2.68 2.17
C LEU A 280 8.97 -3.45 3.20
N ASP A 281 9.64 -3.94 4.23
CA ASP A 281 8.98 -4.54 5.36
C ASP A 281 8.86 -3.51 6.49
N ASP A 282 7.69 -3.49 7.15
CA ASP A 282 7.54 -2.78 8.41
C ASP A 282 8.25 -3.53 9.55
N PRO A 283 8.20 -3.05 10.80
CA PRO A 283 8.89 -3.70 11.93
C PRO A 283 8.51 -5.16 12.20
N ASP A 284 7.30 -5.58 11.80
CA ASP A 284 6.80 -6.95 11.94
C ASP A 284 6.99 -7.81 10.67
N GLY A 285 7.65 -7.28 9.64
CA GLY A 285 7.84 -7.96 8.36
C GLY A 285 6.63 -7.92 7.45
N ILE A 286 5.67 -7.01 7.70
CA ILE A 286 4.51 -6.81 6.83
C ILE A 286 4.95 -5.99 5.62
N THR A 287 4.66 -6.47 4.42
CA THR A 287 5.08 -5.81 3.19
C THR A 287 4.37 -4.49 2.96
N ASN A 288 5.15 -3.43 2.78
CA ASN A 288 4.74 -2.12 2.30
C ASN A 288 5.33 -1.92 0.90
N TYR A 289 4.48 -1.96 -0.12
CA TYR A 289 4.85 -1.97 -1.52
C TYR A 289 4.64 -0.60 -2.14
N PHE A 290 5.73 0.06 -2.55
CA PHE A 290 5.67 1.38 -3.19
C PHE A 290 5.82 1.23 -4.70
N ALA A 291 4.86 1.78 -5.44
CA ALA A 291 4.73 1.63 -6.87
C ALA A 291 4.68 2.98 -7.58
N GLN A 292 5.60 3.23 -8.50
CA GLN A 292 5.52 4.36 -9.42
C GLN A 292 4.99 3.86 -10.77
N THR A 293 3.77 4.27 -11.10
CA THR A 293 3.13 3.94 -12.38
C THR A 293 3.56 4.92 -13.47
N GLY A 294 3.31 4.56 -14.74
CA GLY A 294 3.51 5.51 -15.85
C GLY A 294 2.65 6.78 -15.70
N ALA A 295 1.46 6.66 -15.08
CA ALA A 295 0.58 7.80 -14.82
C ALA A 295 1.13 8.71 -13.70
N SER A 296 1.54 8.14 -12.55
CA SER A 296 2.11 8.92 -11.45
C SER A 296 3.42 9.61 -11.82
N ARG A 297 4.25 8.95 -12.64
CA ARG A 297 5.49 9.55 -13.17
C ARG A 297 5.22 10.75 -14.09
N ARG A 298 4.20 10.66 -14.97
CA ARG A 298 3.81 11.80 -15.80
C ARG A 298 3.25 12.98 -14.99
N ALA A 299 2.46 12.68 -13.95
CA ALA A 299 1.94 13.70 -13.05
C ALA A 299 3.05 14.43 -12.31
N ALA A 300 4.09 13.72 -11.85
CA ALA A 300 5.27 14.32 -11.22
C ALA A 300 6.06 15.23 -12.17
N ALA A 301 6.17 14.88 -13.45
CA ALA A 301 6.89 15.67 -14.46
C ALA A 301 6.13 16.92 -14.92
N ALA A 302 4.85 17.06 -14.57
CA ALA A 302 4.01 18.20 -14.91
C ALA A 302 3.89 19.25 -13.79
N GLN A 303 4.49 18.99 -12.62
CA GLN A 303 4.59 19.91 -11.47
C GLN A 303 5.92 20.67 -11.49
#